data_8a2fab2f555efd73389140285c474d8e
#
_entry.id   8a2fab2f555efd73389140285c474d8e
#
_cell.length_a   1.000
_cell.length_b   1.000
_cell.length_c   1.000
_cell.angle_alpha   90.00
_cell.angle_beta   90.00
_cell.angle_gamma   90.00
#
_symmetry.space_group_name_H-M   'P 1'
#
loop_
_entity.id
_entity.type
_entity.pdbx_description
1 polymer ?
#
loop_
_entity_poly.entity_id
_entity_poly.type
_entity_poly.pdbx_seq_one_letter_code
_entity_poly.pdbx_strand_id
1 'polypeptide(L)'
;WLAADPNFPFVGTHPMSGSESAGFAAGSADMFADAAWPVVVHELTDPAALLTVIELITVLGGRPVPVSAGNHDAAVALVSHLPHLLAGGLGQALHGSPAQQELALRLAGGSYRDASRVSSSPADRTAEFLVANGQVAAAAARAAAESLQQVAVALAAGEETTVADWLSPATSSRLTFRDRWQLHEQRELVGDPVSLHRDLLRLRDTSCWVERISGNSPGSWQLLMGIPESPPHD
;
A
#
# COMPACT_ATOMS: atom_id res chain seq x y z
N TRP A 1 -7.94 -6.90 21.47
CA TRP A 1 -7.85 -8.36 21.50
C TRP A 1 -6.60 -8.81 22.25
N LEU A 2 -5.39 -8.43 21.84
CA LEU A 2 -4.15 -8.81 22.51
C LEU A 2 -4.08 -8.37 23.97
N ALA A 3 -4.74 -7.28 24.35
CA ALA A 3 -4.84 -6.86 25.73
C ALA A 3 -5.79 -7.77 26.57
N ALA A 4 -6.73 -8.45 25.91
CA ALA A 4 -7.67 -9.36 26.58
C ALA A 4 -7.10 -10.78 26.74
N ASP A 5 -6.32 -11.25 25.77
CA ASP A 5 -5.64 -12.54 25.81
C ASP A 5 -4.29 -12.45 25.07
N PRO A 6 -3.17 -12.32 25.82
CA PRO A 6 -1.84 -12.24 25.21
C PRO A 6 -1.38 -13.53 24.53
N ASN A 7 -2.05 -14.65 24.77
CA ASN A 7 -1.77 -15.94 24.13
C ASN A 7 -2.64 -16.19 22.89
N PHE A 8 -3.54 -15.25 22.54
CA PHE A 8 -4.35 -15.38 21.34
C PHE A 8 -3.46 -15.33 20.09
N PRO A 9 -3.51 -16.34 19.20
CA PRO A 9 -2.67 -16.39 18.00
C PRO A 9 -3.13 -15.35 16.97
N PHE A 10 -2.68 -14.12 17.13
CA PHE A 10 -3.03 -12.99 16.28
C PHE A 10 -1.93 -12.73 15.23
N VAL A 11 -2.33 -12.56 13.98
CA VAL A 11 -1.48 -12.12 12.88
C VAL A 11 -2.11 -10.89 12.23
N GLY A 12 -1.46 -9.74 12.36
CA GLY A 12 -1.91 -8.51 11.72
C GLY A 12 -1.75 -8.61 10.20
N THR A 13 -2.83 -8.34 9.45
CA THR A 13 -2.79 -8.37 7.99
C THR A 13 -3.84 -7.43 7.41
N HIS A 14 -3.61 -6.95 6.18
CA HIS A 14 -4.42 -5.93 5.53
C HIS A 14 -4.43 -6.13 4.01
N PRO A 15 -5.54 -6.51 3.37
CA PRO A 15 -5.63 -6.58 1.91
C PRO A 15 -5.58 -5.17 1.31
N MET A 16 -4.56 -4.89 0.48
CA MET A 16 -4.45 -3.64 -0.26
C MET A 16 -5.36 -3.65 -1.49
N SER A 17 -6.63 -3.86 -1.22
CA SER A 17 -7.69 -3.99 -2.21
C SER A 17 -8.93 -3.23 -1.73
N GLY A 18 -9.68 -2.68 -2.67
CA GLY A 18 -10.91 -1.97 -2.38
C GLY A 18 -11.47 -1.27 -3.61
N SER A 19 -12.73 -0.90 -3.52
CA SER A 19 -13.40 -0.07 -4.51
C SER A 19 -13.93 1.20 -3.83
N GLU A 20 -14.26 2.21 -4.63
CA GLU A 20 -14.94 3.42 -4.18
C GLU A 20 -16.40 3.15 -3.76
N SER A 21 -16.95 2.00 -4.11
CA SER A 21 -18.29 1.57 -3.69
C SER A 21 -18.23 0.95 -2.29
N ALA A 22 -19.26 1.18 -1.48
CA ALA A 22 -19.39 0.65 -0.13
C ALA A 22 -20.41 -0.48 -0.03
N GLY A 23 -20.25 -1.33 0.98
CA GLY A 23 -21.18 -2.39 1.33
C GLY A 23 -20.91 -3.73 0.64
N PHE A 24 -21.59 -4.77 1.12
CA PHE A 24 -21.38 -6.15 0.68
C PHE A 24 -21.61 -6.35 -0.85
N ALA A 25 -22.58 -5.65 -1.42
CA ALA A 25 -22.89 -5.73 -2.86
C ALA A 25 -21.78 -5.19 -3.77
N ALA A 26 -20.83 -4.41 -3.24
CA ALA A 26 -19.66 -3.92 -3.96
C ALA A 26 -18.50 -4.93 -3.96
N GLY A 27 -18.59 -6.02 -3.18
CA GLY A 27 -17.59 -7.07 -3.11
C GLY A 27 -17.60 -7.96 -4.34
N SER A 28 -16.44 -8.47 -4.72
CA SER A 28 -16.24 -9.47 -5.76
C SER A 28 -15.32 -10.57 -5.22
N ALA A 29 -15.52 -11.81 -5.66
CA ALA A 29 -14.62 -12.91 -5.32
C ALA A 29 -13.19 -12.66 -5.82
N ASP A 30 -13.05 -11.95 -6.94
CA ASP A 30 -11.74 -11.66 -7.54
C ASP A 30 -11.06 -10.41 -6.99
N MET A 31 -11.67 -9.73 -6.00
CA MET A 31 -11.11 -8.47 -5.48
C MET A 31 -9.74 -8.64 -4.81
N PHE A 32 -9.39 -9.86 -4.41
CA PHE A 32 -8.11 -10.16 -3.78
C PHE A 32 -7.06 -10.69 -4.75
N ALA A 33 -7.46 -11.02 -5.98
CA ALA A 33 -6.54 -11.54 -6.99
C ALA A 33 -5.43 -10.52 -7.28
N ASP A 34 -4.18 -10.96 -7.17
CA ASP A 34 -2.96 -10.14 -7.32
C ASP A 34 -2.85 -8.92 -6.38
N ALA A 35 -3.74 -8.81 -5.37
CA ALA A 35 -3.65 -7.76 -4.39
C ALA A 35 -2.42 -7.96 -3.48
N ALA A 36 -1.66 -6.89 -3.25
CA ALA A 36 -0.66 -6.87 -2.20
C ALA A 36 -1.36 -7.07 -0.85
N TRP A 37 -0.81 -7.94 -0.03
CA TRP A 37 -1.40 -8.24 1.27
C TRP A 37 -0.31 -8.22 2.34
N PRO A 38 -0.01 -7.06 2.95
CA PRO A 38 0.91 -6.96 4.06
C PRO A 38 0.55 -7.93 5.17
N VAL A 39 1.55 -8.67 5.63
CA VAL A 39 1.47 -9.59 6.77
C VAL A 39 2.49 -9.14 7.80
N VAL A 40 2.04 -8.71 8.97
CA VAL A 40 2.91 -8.23 10.03
C VAL A 40 3.61 -9.41 10.69
N VAL A 41 4.94 -9.47 10.53
CA VAL A 41 5.78 -10.49 11.14
C VAL A 41 6.55 -9.89 12.30
N HIS A 42 6.27 -10.36 13.51
CA HIS A 42 6.87 -9.92 14.76
C HIS A 42 7.46 -11.12 15.51
N GLU A 43 8.42 -10.88 16.41
CA GLU A 43 9.10 -11.93 17.18
C GLU A 43 8.13 -12.78 18.03
N LEU A 44 7.00 -12.18 18.43
CA LEU A 44 5.95 -12.86 19.22
C LEU A 44 4.80 -13.43 18.35
N THR A 45 4.89 -13.31 17.02
CA THR A 45 3.87 -13.90 16.14
C THR A 45 3.92 -15.42 16.24
N ASP A 46 2.78 -16.06 16.49
CA ASP A 46 2.68 -17.51 16.49
C ASP A 46 3.06 -18.07 15.10
N PRO A 47 4.07 -18.94 14.99
CA PRO A 47 4.55 -19.42 13.70
C PRO A 47 3.52 -20.22 12.90
N ALA A 48 2.67 -21.02 13.58
CA ALA A 48 1.65 -21.82 12.92
C ALA A 48 0.49 -20.96 12.41
N ALA A 49 0.06 -19.99 13.21
CA ALA A 49 -0.94 -19.01 12.80
C ALA A 49 -0.44 -18.17 11.62
N LEU A 50 0.83 -17.77 11.62
CA LEU A 50 1.43 -17.01 10.51
C LEU A 50 1.34 -17.79 9.19
N LEU A 51 1.75 -19.07 9.17
CA LEU A 51 1.69 -19.89 7.94
C LEU A 51 0.24 -20.13 7.50
N THR A 52 -0.68 -20.34 8.43
CA THR A 52 -2.12 -20.48 8.12
C THR A 52 -2.68 -19.22 7.45
N VAL A 53 -2.31 -18.01 7.93
CA VAL A 53 -2.73 -16.75 7.34
C VAL A 53 -2.11 -16.56 5.96
N ILE A 54 -0.84 -16.87 5.78
CA ILE A 54 -0.15 -16.82 4.47
C ILE A 54 -0.83 -17.77 3.48
N GLU A 55 -1.15 -19.00 3.90
CA GLU A 55 -1.85 -19.96 3.06
C GLU A 55 -3.23 -19.46 2.65
N LEU A 56 -4.02 -18.93 3.58
CA LEU A 56 -5.32 -18.34 3.30
C LEU A 56 -5.22 -17.22 2.25
N ILE A 57 -4.29 -16.29 2.42
CA ILE A 57 -4.09 -15.18 1.48
C ILE A 57 -3.73 -15.71 0.09
N THR A 58 -2.83 -16.70 0.01
CA THR A 58 -2.39 -17.30 -1.25
C THR A 58 -3.53 -18.04 -1.95
N VAL A 59 -4.37 -18.77 -1.21
CA VAL A 59 -5.57 -19.43 -1.75
C VAL A 59 -6.58 -18.42 -2.29
N LEU A 60 -6.69 -17.25 -1.68
CA LEU A 60 -7.53 -16.15 -2.16
C LEU A 60 -6.93 -15.40 -3.38
N GLY A 61 -5.75 -15.82 -3.86
CA GLY A 61 -5.05 -15.19 -4.98
C GLY A 61 -4.31 -13.91 -4.63
N GLY A 62 -4.22 -13.55 -3.35
CA GLY A 62 -3.45 -12.41 -2.86
C GLY A 62 -1.95 -12.72 -2.78
N ARG A 63 -1.14 -11.68 -2.65
CA ARG A 63 0.33 -11.76 -2.53
C ARG A 63 0.77 -11.35 -1.13
N PRO A 64 1.05 -12.30 -0.22
CA PRO A 64 1.54 -11.99 1.11
C PRO A 64 2.89 -11.29 1.06
N VAL A 65 3.01 -10.13 1.69
CA VAL A 65 4.24 -9.33 1.79
C VAL A 65 4.62 -9.22 3.27
N PRO A 66 5.71 -9.88 3.72
CA PRO A 66 6.16 -9.78 5.10
C PRO A 66 6.64 -8.36 5.44
N VAL A 67 6.05 -7.74 6.46
CA VAL A 67 6.39 -6.38 6.88
C VAL A 67 6.45 -6.26 8.40
N SER A 68 7.15 -5.25 8.90
CA SER A 68 6.98 -4.75 10.27
C SER A 68 5.77 -3.82 10.36
N ALA A 69 5.17 -3.69 11.53
CA ALA A 69 4.02 -2.80 11.73
C ALA A 69 4.35 -1.34 11.37
N GLY A 70 5.53 -0.86 11.77
CA GLY A 70 5.95 0.51 11.47
C GLY A 70 6.13 0.77 9.98
N ASN A 71 6.73 -0.17 9.25
CA ASN A 71 6.90 -0.04 7.79
C ASN A 71 5.58 -0.22 7.04
N HIS A 72 4.67 -1.06 7.54
CA HIS A 72 3.29 -1.08 7.04
C HIS A 72 2.65 0.30 7.12
N ASP A 73 2.63 0.91 8.30
CA ASP A 73 1.97 2.21 8.53
C ASP A 73 2.60 3.32 7.69
N ALA A 74 3.94 3.33 7.56
CA ALA A 74 4.67 4.26 6.71
C ALA A 74 4.33 4.08 5.21
N ALA A 75 4.34 2.85 4.72
CA ALA A 75 4.02 2.55 3.32
C ALA A 75 2.57 2.91 3.00
N VAL A 76 1.61 2.54 3.86
CA VAL A 76 0.17 2.85 3.67
C VAL A 76 -0.08 4.35 3.70
N ALA A 77 0.66 5.12 4.52
CA ALA A 77 0.57 6.57 4.52
C ALA A 77 0.92 7.17 3.15
N LEU A 78 1.89 6.62 2.44
CA LEU A 78 2.32 7.11 1.12
C LEU A 78 1.42 6.62 -0.03
N VAL A 79 1.02 5.34 -0.03
CA VAL A 79 0.34 4.75 -1.19
C VAL A 79 -1.19 4.73 -1.08
N SER A 80 -1.74 5.04 0.09
CA SER A 80 -3.18 5.07 0.35
C SER A 80 -3.61 6.42 0.95
N HIS A 81 -3.07 6.82 2.10
CA HIS A 81 -3.55 7.99 2.82
C HIS A 81 -3.24 9.29 2.07
N LEU A 82 -2.01 9.47 1.60
CA LEU A 82 -1.61 10.63 0.84
C LEU A 82 -2.44 10.82 -0.46
N PRO A 83 -2.69 9.79 -1.28
CA PRO A 83 -3.62 9.89 -2.40
C PRO A 83 -5.01 10.41 -2.02
N HIS A 84 -5.61 9.95 -0.92
CA HIS A 84 -6.90 10.44 -0.44
C HIS A 84 -6.82 11.92 0.00
N LEU A 85 -5.74 12.31 0.67
CA LEU A 85 -5.52 13.70 1.09
C LEU A 85 -5.31 14.63 -0.11
N LEU A 86 -4.55 14.20 -1.12
CA LEU A 86 -4.35 14.96 -2.35
C LEU A 86 -5.65 15.10 -3.16
N ALA A 87 -6.44 14.03 -3.26
CA ALA A 87 -7.75 14.08 -3.91
C ALA A 87 -8.72 15.00 -3.15
N GLY A 88 -8.69 14.98 -1.81
CA GLY A 88 -9.41 15.94 -0.98
C GLY A 88 -8.95 17.38 -1.21
N GLY A 89 -7.63 17.59 -1.33
CA GLY A 89 -7.03 18.90 -1.66
C GLY A 89 -7.48 19.44 -3.01
N LEU A 90 -7.62 18.58 -4.02
CA LEU A 90 -8.21 18.97 -5.32
C LEU A 90 -9.64 19.47 -5.16
N GLY A 91 -10.46 18.77 -4.35
CA GLY A 91 -11.80 19.22 -4.03
C GLY A 91 -11.81 20.58 -3.33
N GLN A 92 -10.93 20.77 -2.32
CA GLN A 92 -10.79 22.06 -1.62
C GLN A 92 -10.35 23.20 -2.55
N ALA A 93 -9.43 22.92 -3.48
CA ALA A 93 -8.97 23.93 -4.46
C ALA A 93 -10.09 24.43 -5.39
N LEU A 94 -11.15 23.62 -5.60
CA LEU A 94 -12.32 24.03 -6.36
C LEU A 94 -13.28 24.94 -5.56
N HIS A 95 -13.15 24.99 -4.22
CA HIS A 95 -13.97 25.87 -3.38
C HIS A 95 -13.55 27.34 -3.54
N GLY A 96 -14.04 27.96 -4.60
CA GLY A 96 -13.90 29.38 -4.90
C GLY A 96 -15.27 30.01 -5.16
N SER A 97 -15.38 30.87 -6.16
CA SER A 97 -16.70 31.35 -6.58
C SER A 97 -17.47 30.20 -7.26
N PRO A 98 -18.80 30.09 -7.02
CA PRO A 98 -19.63 29.04 -7.63
C PRO A 98 -19.49 28.97 -9.16
N ALA A 99 -19.40 30.10 -9.83
CA ALA A 99 -19.26 30.16 -11.29
C ALA A 99 -17.89 29.59 -11.77
N GLN A 100 -16.81 29.85 -11.04
CA GLN A 100 -15.49 29.27 -11.36
C GLN A 100 -15.47 27.76 -11.11
N GLN A 101 -16.08 27.30 -10.02
CA GLN A 101 -16.20 25.87 -9.75
C GLN A 101 -16.98 25.14 -10.83
N GLU A 102 -18.14 25.67 -11.23
CA GLU A 102 -18.96 25.06 -12.28
C GLU A 102 -18.21 25.01 -13.61
N LEU A 103 -17.54 26.09 -13.99
CA LEU A 103 -16.73 26.13 -15.21
C LEU A 103 -15.58 25.11 -15.15
N ALA A 104 -14.83 25.04 -14.06
CA ALA A 104 -13.72 24.10 -13.90
C ALA A 104 -14.21 22.65 -14.02
N LEU A 105 -15.30 22.30 -13.36
CA LEU A 105 -15.88 20.95 -13.44
C LEU A 105 -16.44 20.62 -14.83
N ARG A 106 -16.96 21.60 -15.55
CA ARG A 106 -17.44 21.44 -16.94
C ARG A 106 -16.28 21.17 -17.90
N LEU A 107 -15.11 21.74 -17.64
CA LEU A 107 -13.87 21.54 -18.39
C LEU A 107 -13.06 20.31 -17.94
N ALA A 108 -13.47 19.66 -16.83
CA ALA A 108 -12.75 18.52 -16.27
C ALA A 108 -12.73 17.33 -17.24
N GLY A 109 -11.54 16.77 -17.44
CA GLY A 109 -11.31 15.61 -18.29
C GLY A 109 -10.76 14.39 -17.49
N GLY A 110 -10.06 13.51 -18.20
CA GLY A 110 -9.50 12.29 -17.64
C GLY A 110 -8.57 12.52 -16.44
N SER A 111 -7.71 13.54 -16.51
CA SER A 111 -6.78 13.85 -15.44
C SER A 111 -7.48 14.13 -14.10
N TYR A 112 -8.54 14.95 -14.13
CA TYR A 112 -9.33 15.25 -12.93
C TYR A 112 -10.06 14.00 -12.43
N ARG A 113 -10.73 13.26 -13.33
CA ARG A 113 -11.45 12.02 -12.98
C ARG A 113 -10.53 11.02 -12.27
N ASP A 114 -9.34 10.79 -12.82
CA ASP A 114 -8.43 9.78 -12.30
C ASP A 114 -7.79 10.23 -10.97
N ALA A 115 -7.41 11.50 -10.86
CA ALA A 115 -6.82 12.08 -9.65
C ALA A 115 -7.83 12.22 -8.50
N SER A 116 -9.12 12.43 -8.79
CA SER A 116 -10.18 12.59 -7.78
C SER A 116 -10.95 11.29 -7.48
N ARG A 117 -10.65 10.19 -8.16
CA ARG A 117 -11.41 8.92 -8.07
C ARG A 117 -11.64 8.46 -6.63
N VAL A 118 -10.62 8.48 -5.78
CA VAL A 118 -10.71 8.04 -4.40
C VAL A 118 -11.56 8.94 -3.50
N SER A 119 -11.87 10.18 -3.92
CA SER A 119 -12.79 11.09 -3.22
C SER A 119 -14.26 10.66 -3.34
N SER A 120 -14.58 9.63 -4.14
CA SER A 120 -15.93 9.04 -4.18
C SER A 120 -16.25 8.19 -2.94
N SER A 121 -15.25 7.84 -2.14
CA SER A 121 -15.45 7.14 -0.87
C SER A 121 -16.16 8.04 0.16
N PRO A 122 -17.02 7.47 1.03
CA PRO A 122 -17.62 8.24 2.13
C PRO A 122 -16.58 8.95 2.98
N ALA A 123 -16.79 10.24 3.26
CA ALA A 123 -15.81 11.08 3.94
C ALA A 123 -15.54 10.64 5.39
N ASP A 124 -16.55 10.16 6.10
CA ASP A 124 -16.46 9.62 7.44
C ASP A 124 -15.55 8.37 7.51
N ARG A 125 -15.75 7.43 6.59
CA ARG A 125 -14.88 6.25 6.44
C ARG A 125 -13.44 6.64 6.12
N THR A 126 -13.26 7.62 5.22
CA THR A 126 -11.93 8.12 4.87
C THR A 126 -11.26 8.78 6.07
N ALA A 127 -11.98 9.59 6.83
CA ALA A 127 -11.47 10.22 8.03
C ALA A 127 -11.06 9.21 9.11
N GLU A 128 -11.82 8.12 9.29
CA GLU A 128 -11.54 7.08 10.27
C GLU A 128 -10.15 6.46 10.07
N PHE A 129 -9.83 5.96 8.88
CA PHE A 129 -8.52 5.33 8.65
C PHE A 129 -7.38 6.35 8.59
N LEU A 130 -7.61 7.57 8.13
CA LEU A 130 -6.62 8.64 8.15
C LEU A 130 -6.24 9.01 9.59
N VAL A 131 -7.21 9.12 10.49
CA VAL A 131 -6.98 9.44 11.90
C VAL A 131 -6.33 8.27 12.64
N ALA A 132 -6.67 7.03 12.30
CA ALA A 132 -6.04 5.85 12.89
C ALA A 132 -4.52 5.80 12.67
N ASN A 133 -4.02 6.29 11.52
CA ASN A 133 -2.59 6.43 11.21
C ASN A 133 -2.15 7.92 11.19
N GLY A 134 -2.78 8.76 12.02
CA GLY A 134 -2.78 10.22 11.88
C GLY A 134 -1.41 10.88 11.92
N GLN A 135 -0.49 10.42 12.77
CA GLN A 135 0.86 11.01 12.87
C GLN A 135 1.67 10.80 11.58
N VAL A 136 1.65 9.57 11.05
CA VAL A 136 2.40 9.20 9.84
C VAL A 136 1.77 9.84 8.60
N ALA A 137 0.43 9.80 8.50
CA ALA A 137 -0.31 10.46 7.43
C ALA A 137 -0.08 11.98 7.42
N ALA A 138 -0.05 12.62 8.58
CA ALA A 138 0.23 14.05 8.69
C ALA A 138 1.68 14.40 8.29
N ALA A 139 2.65 13.55 8.60
CA ALA A 139 4.04 13.74 8.15
C ALA A 139 4.14 13.65 6.61
N ALA A 140 3.52 12.63 6.00
CA ALA A 140 3.46 12.48 4.55
C ALA A 140 2.78 13.69 3.86
N ALA A 141 1.67 14.17 4.43
CA ALA A 141 0.95 15.34 3.92
C ALA A 141 1.81 16.61 3.97
N ARG A 142 2.56 16.84 5.05
CA ARG A 142 3.46 17.99 5.16
C ARG A 142 4.57 17.93 4.13
N ALA A 143 5.23 16.77 3.97
CA ALA A 143 6.28 16.59 2.97
C ALA A 143 5.77 16.86 1.54
N ALA A 144 4.58 16.38 1.21
CA ALA A 144 3.95 16.64 -0.08
C ALA A 144 3.61 18.13 -0.26
N ALA A 145 3.13 18.82 0.77
CA ALA A 145 2.83 20.24 0.73
C ALA A 145 4.10 21.08 0.51
N GLU A 146 5.19 20.76 1.18
CA GLU A 146 6.49 21.40 1.00
C GLU A 146 7.01 21.22 -0.45
N SER A 147 6.91 20.00 -0.98
CA SER A 147 7.30 19.70 -2.36
C SER A 147 6.45 20.47 -3.39
N LEU A 148 5.14 20.58 -3.18
CA LEU A 148 4.24 21.39 -4.01
C LEU A 148 4.57 22.88 -3.94
N GLN A 149 4.95 23.40 -2.77
CA GLN A 149 5.39 24.79 -2.63
C GLN A 149 6.68 25.08 -3.41
N GLN A 150 7.64 24.14 -3.41
CA GLN A 150 8.88 24.27 -4.18
C GLN A 150 8.61 24.36 -5.68
N VAL A 151 7.82 23.45 -6.23
CA VAL A 151 7.49 23.48 -7.67
C VAL A 151 6.64 24.70 -8.05
N ALA A 152 5.81 25.23 -7.14
CA ALA A 152 5.04 26.43 -7.39
C ALA A 152 5.93 27.67 -7.62
N VAL A 153 7.09 27.76 -6.93
CA VAL A 153 8.10 28.82 -7.16
C VAL A 153 8.70 28.69 -8.55
N ALA A 154 9.12 27.48 -8.95
CA ALA A 154 9.68 27.22 -10.27
C ALA A 154 8.67 27.53 -11.39
N LEU A 155 7.39 27.16 -11.20
CA LEU A 155 6.31 27.50 -12.13
C LEU A 155 6.13 28.99 -12.28
N ALA A 156 6.14 29.75 -11.18
CA ALA A 156 6.02 31.22 -11.21
C ALA A 156 7.22 31.91 -11.89
N ALA A 157 8.40 31.30 -11.81
CA ALA A 157 9.62 31.76 -12.46
C ALA A 157 9.75 31.33 -13.94
N GLY A 158 8.88 30.42 -14.42
CA GLY A 158 8.96 29.88 -15.79
C GLY A 158 10.12 28.89 -15.99
N GLU A 159 10.57 28.23 -14.94
CA GLU A 159 11.72 27.29 -14.93
C GLU A 159 11.30 25.90 -15.41
N GLU A 160 11.13 25.71 -16.71
CA GLU A 160 10.63 24.48 -17.32
C GLU A 160 11.46 23.24 -16.92
N THR A 161 12.81 23.37 -16.93
CA THR A 161 13.70 22.24 -16.56
C THR A 161 13.49 21.82 -15.09
N THR A 162 13.44 22.78 -14.17
CA THR A 162 13.18 22.51 -12.74
C THR A 162 11.83 21.80 -12.53
N VAL A 163 10.81 22.21 -13.26
CA VAL A 163 9.48 21.58 -13.22
C VAL A 163 9.53 20.15 -13.79
N ALA A 164 10.24 19.95 -14.91
CA ALA A 164 10.41 18.62 -15.50
C ALA A 164 11.17 17.65 -14.57
N ASP A 165 12.23 18.12 -13.94
CA ASP A 165 12.99 17.34 -12.94
C ASP A 165 12.13 16.96 -11.73
N TRP A 166 11.28 17.89 -11.27
CA TRP A 166 10.33 17.62 -10.20
C TRP A 166 9.29 16.55 -10.56
N LEU A 167 8.87 16.48 -11.84
CA LEU A 167 7.90 15.48 -12.33
C LEU A 167 8.53 14.09 -12.60
N SER A 168 9.82 14.04 -12.88
CA SER A 168 10.53 12.81 -13.30
C SER A 168 10.36 11.62 -12.34
N PRO A 169 10.46 11.78 -11.00
CA PRO A 169 10.27 10.67 -10.06
C PRO A 169 8.87 10.03 -10.14
N ALA A 170 7.84 10.82 -10.47
CA ALA A 170 6.48 10.27 -10.61
C ALA A 170 6.37 9.29 -11.78
N THR A 171 7.06 9.57 -12.89
CA THR A 171 7.12 8.65 -14.05
C THR A 171 7.80 7.34 -13.66
N SER A 172 8.94 7.40 -13.00
CA SER A 172 9.68 6.23 -12.53
C SER A 172 8.85 5.39 -11.54
N SER A 173 8.23 6.04 -10.56
CA SER A 173 7.36 5.35 -9.58
C SER A 173 6.17 4.66 -10.25
N ARG A 174 5.60 5.24 -11.30
CA ARG A 174 4.50 4.63 -12.06
C ARG A 174 4.92 3.38 -12.82
N LEU A 175 6.12 3.37 -13.39
CA LEU A 175 6.71 2.20 -14.05
C LEU A 175 6.97 1.10 -13.02
N THR A 176 7.62 1.40 -11.90
CA THR A 176 7.87 0.46 -10.82
C THR A 176 6.56 -0.15 -10.29
N PHE A 177 5.51 0.67 -10.10
CA PHE A 177 4.21 0.15 -9.67
C PHE A 177 3.60 -0.81 -10.69
N ARG A 178 3.70 -0.53 -12.00
CA ARG A 178 3.21 -1.41 -13.06
C ARG A 178 3.90 -2.77 -13.02
N ASP A 179 5.21 -2.75 -12.79
CA ASP A 179 6.07 -3.93 -12.87
C ASP A 179 6.37 -4.53 -11.47
N ARG A 180 5.64 -4.11 -10.42
CA ARG A 180 5.90 -4.43 -9.00
C ARG A 180 5.94 -5.92 -8.65
N TRP A 181 5.34 -6.76 -9.49
CA TRP A 181 5.36 -8.21 -9.33
C TRP A 181 6.31 -8.91 -10.32
N GLN A 182 7.14 -8.13 -11.02
CA GLN A 182 8.15 -8.72 -11.88
C GLN A 182 9.22 -9.42 -11.03
N LEU A 183 9.38 -10.70 -11.31
CA LEU A 183 10.37 -11.54 -10.63
C LEU A 183 11.76 -11.24 -11.17
N HIS A 184 12.71 -11.02 -10.26
CA HIS A 184 14.13 -11.05 -10.55
C HIS A 184 14.74 -12.40 -10.14
N GLU A 185 14.37 -12.88 -8.95
CA GLU A 185 14.83 -14.14 -8.39
C GLU A 185 13.66 -14.85 -7.67
N GLN A 186 13.71 -16.17 -7.65
CA GLN A 186 12.85 -16.98 -6.77
C GLN A 186 13.72 -17.68 -5.74
N ARG A 187 13.25 -17.68 -4.49
CA ARG A 187 13.92 -18.39 -3.40
C ARG A 187 12.95 -19.32 -2.71
N GLU A 188 13.38 -20.55 -2.55
CA GLU A 188 12.62 -21.55 -1.81
C GLU A 188 13.06 -21.58 -0.36
N LEU A 189 12.09 -21.54 0.56
CA LEU A 189 12.28 -21.76 1.99
C LEU A 189 11.56 -23.05 2.38
N VAL A 190 12.26 -23.96 3.05
CA VAL A 190 11.69 -25.24 3.51
C VAL A 190 12.01 -25.42 4.97
N GLY A 191 11.00 -25.77 5.76
CA GLY A 191 11.21 -26.01 7.19
C GLY A 191 9.92 -26.20 7.98
N ASP A 192 10.10 -26.31 9.28
CA ASP A 192 9.02 -26.27 10.25
C ASP A 192 8.53 -24.81 10.46
N PRO A 193 7.36 -24.61 11.10
CA PRO A 193 6.82 -23.26 11.30
C PRO A 193 7.77 -22.29 12.00
N VAL A 194 8.58 -22.75 12.96
CA VAL A 194 9.48 -21.89 13.74
C VAL A 194 10.66 -21.42 12.88
N SER A 195 11.24 -22.31 12.07
CA SER A 195 12.34 -21.96 11.17
C SER A 195 11.87 -20.98 10.07
N LEU A 196 10.71 -21.23 9.47
CA LEU A 196 10.13 -20.33 8.46
C LEU A 196 9.73 -18.98 9.03
N HIS A 197 9.19 -18.92 10.24
CA HIS A 197 8.94 -17.66 10.93
C HIS A 197 10.23 -16.85 11.10
N ARG A 198 11.34 -17.49 11.49
CA ARG A 198 12.65 -16.82 11.61
C ARG A 198 13.16 -16.30 10.27
N ASP A 199 12.95 -17.03 9.19
CA ASP A 199 13.34 -16.60 7.85
C ASP A 199 12.48 -15.44 7.36
N LEU A 200 11.17 -15.46 7.60
CA LEU A 200 10.27 -14.36 7.29
C LEU A 200 10.58 -13.09 8.11
N LEU A 201 11.02 -13.24 9.38
CA LEU A 201 11.53 -12.11 10.17
C LEU A 201 12.75 -11.43 9.53
N ARG A 202 13.63 -12.19 8.88
CA ARG A 202 14.81 -11.67 8.18
C ARG A 202 14.45 -11.03 6.83
N LEU A 203 13.39 -11.53 6.19
CA LEU A 203 12.94 -11.07 4.89
C LEU A 203 11.89 -9.96 4.99
N ARG A 204 11.32 -9.70 6.17
CA ARG A 204 10.37 -8.60 6.34
C ARG A 204 11.02 -7.28 5.93
N ASP A 205 10.23 -6.41 5.33
CA ASP A 205 10.65 -5.08 4.88
C ASP A 205 11.65 -5.06 3.69
N THR A 206 11.88 -6.21 3.03
CA THR A 206 12.76 -6.32 1.85
C THR A 206 12.01 -6.31 0.52
N SER A 207 10.74 -5.95 0.53
CA SER A 207 9.85 -5.93 -0.64
C SER A 207 9.62 -7.29 -1.32
N CYS A 208 10.09 -8.41 -0.74
CA CYS A 208 9.78 -9.75 -1.21
C CYS A 208 8.33 -10.14 -0.86
N TRP A 209 7.80 -11.12 -1.58
CA TRP A 209 6.45 -11.64 -1.33
C TRP A 209 6.43 -13.15 -1.41
N VAL A 210 5.37 -13.77 -0.88
CA VAL A 210 5.14 -15.21 -1.04
C VAL A 210 4.35 -15.45 -2.32
N GLU A 211 4.97 -16.19 -3.26
CA GLU A 211 4.34 -16.64 -4.50
C GLU A 211 3.45 -17.87 -4.29
N ARG A 212 3.94 -18.78 -3.46
CA ARG A 212 3.25 -20.05 -3.19
C ARG A 212 3.65 -20.59 -1.82
N ILE A 213 2.71 -21.26 -1.19
CA ILE A 213 2.92 -22.02 0.05
C ILE A 213 2.33 -23.43 -0.12
N SER A 214 2.99 -24.43 0.43
CA SER A 214 2.49 -25.81 0.47
C SER A 214 3.02 -26.54 1.70
N GLY A 215 2.18 -27.39 2.30
CA GLY A 215 2.60 -28.37 3.30
C GLY A 215 3.11 -29.62 2.59
N ASN A 216 4.36 -30.03 2.86
CA ASN A 216 4.99 -31.19 2.21
C ASN A 216 4.84 -32.48 3.01
N SER A 217 4.65 -32.38 4.33
CA SER A 217 4.43 -33.51 5.27
C SER A 217 3.96 -32.94 6.60
N PRO A 218 3.44 -33.74 7.55
CA PRO A 218 3.08 -33.24 8.86
C PRO A 218 4.23 -32.45 9.50
N GLY A 219 4.00 -31.14 9.73
CA GLY A 219 4.95 -30.23 10.34
C GLY A 219 6.03 -29.64 9.42
N SER A 220 6.05 -29.95 8.13
CA SER A 220 6.98 -29.35 7.14
C SER A 220 6.23 -28.52 6.11
N TRP A 221 6.74 -27.32 5.84
CA TRP A 221 6.19 -26.35 4.91
C TRP A 221 7.23 -25.90 3.89
N GLN A 222 6.76 -25.46 2.74
CA GLN A 222 7.56 -24.92 1.67
C GLN A 222 6.95 -23.60 1.22
N LEU A 223 7.74 -22.53 1.20
CA LEU A 223 7.38 -21.24 0.65
C LEU A 223 8.26 -20.94 -0.55
N LEU A 224 7.63 -20.53 -1.65
CA LEU A 224 8.32 -19.95 -2.79
C LEU A 224 8.21 -18.42 -2.67
N MET A 225 9.35 -17.76 -2.49
CA MET A 225 9.44 -16.31 -2.35
C MET A 225 9.76 -15.68 -3.70
N GLY A 226 9.00 -14.66 -4.08
CA GLY A 226 9.35 -13.75 -5.16
C GLY A 226 10.24 -12.63 -4.62
N ILE A 227 11.34 -12.36 -5.30
CA ILE A 227 12.32 -11.31 -4.95
C ILE A 227 12.36 -10.33 -6.11
N PRO A 228 12.06 -9.04 -5.88
CA PRO A 228 12.17 -8.02 -6.92
C PRO A 228 13.62 -7.71 -7.22
N GLU A 229 13.87 -7.11 -8.37
CA GLU A 229 15.15 -6.48 -8.66
C GLU A 229 15.41 -5.39 -7.62
N SER A 230 16.56 -5.44 -6.95
CA SER A 230 16.94 -4.36 -6.05
C SER A 230 17.16 -3.10 -6.87
N PRO A 231 16.61 -1.94 -6.46
CA PRO A 231 16.95 -0.71 -7.12
C PRO A 231 18.47 -0.51 -7.08
N PRO A 232 19.07 0.06 -8.15
CA PRO A 232 20.49 0.37 -8.11
C PRO A 232 20.78 1.23 -6.87
N HIS A 233 21.78 0.83 -6.10
CA HIS A 233 22.27 1.63 -4.97
C HIS A 233 22.98 2.86 -5.56
N ASP A 234 22.33 4.02 -5.50
CA ASP A 234 22.96 5.32 -5.75
C ASP A 234 23.86 5.73 -4.58
#